data_3f4036850a26f6428af5349fa5de24b5
#
_entry.id   3f4036850a26f6428af5349fa5de24b5
#
_cell.length_a   1.000
_cell.length_b   1.000
_cell.length_c   1.000
_cell.angle_alpha   90.00
_cell.angle_beta   90.00
_cell.angle_gamma   90.00
#
_symmetry.space_group_name_H-M   'P 1'
#
loop_
_entity.id
_entity.type
_entity.pdbx_description
1 polymer ?
#
loop_
_entity_poly.entity_id
_entity_poly.type
_entity_poly.pdbx_seq_one_letter_code
_entity_poly.pdbx_strand_id
1 'polypeptide(L)'
;IKVLRTKELVGTARENVQINQDIYSKVQALFDSGLTTDSEVKKIQATLSLAKSNYKVMKNNALAAEYEYRRVLGRLPETNNMDIPKVNINMPQSIERAALYAIEHNPSLLVSRYNIKGAESLYKQRKKDFYPKVDLEVSQVFNDHDEANNGFDQADDRFNARVVMTYNIFRGGADNADTQKHISKIAQEVEIQRDLKRQVVEGLDLSWNQYHMVQDQLTDLRDYSQYSEKTLELYKEEYDLGRRSLLDLLSAQNDVINSRSQIIEAEYDQLFATYRVLDAMGLLVVAVNGTADEFTSKVNLKVDSTSQEILDTMPIELDVDKDKIADNIDLCDNSLKENNIMPYGCKKVRRDDDKDGVYNENDECPFTPLGVKVKSNGCKIEIEGITAEIPEGYEVNEIDQVISVTMTVDFQKDSTILTPGLDEKILEFSEYLKNNPDVKAKIVGHTSKEAFSRPPYNLALSKARADKVKEELIKYGINKTRLSAHGKGYEEPIADNLTLEGRVQ
;
A
#
# COMPACT_ATOMS: atom_id res chain seq x y z
N ILE A 1 19.85 4.38 11.41
CA ILE A 1 18.85 3.29 11.40
C ILE A 1 19.51 1.99 10.92
N LYS A 2 19.95 1.86 9.65
CA LYS A 2 20.45 0.61 9.05
C LYS A 2 21.63 -0.02 9.84
N VAL A 3 22.59 0.80 10.32
CA VAL A 3 23.72 0.32 11.12
C VAL A 3 23.24 -0.26 12.45
N LEU A 4 22.33 0.41 13.15
CA LEU A 4 21.77 -0.07 14.42
C LEU A 4 20.99 -1.37 14.23
N ARG A 5 20.08 -1.42 13.24
CA ARG A 5 19.31 -2.64 12.87
C ARG A 5 20.24 -3.83 12.64
N THR A 6 21.25 -3.66 11.80
CA THR A 6 22.16 -4.78 11.50
C THR A 6 23.00 -5.19 12.69
N LYS A 7 23.37 -4.27 13.58
CA LYS A 7 24.08 -4.56 14.84
C LYS A 7 23.23 -5.43 15.78
N GLU A 8 21.95 -5.10 15.95
CA GLU A 8 21.02 -5.89 16.76
C GLU A 8 20.81 -7.28 16.19
N LEU A 9 20.61 -7.41 14.87
CA LEU A 9 20.49 -8.71 14.20
C LEU A 9 21.75 -9.57 14.35
N VAL A 10 22.94 -8.97 14.36
CA VAL A 10 24.20 -9.68 14.67
C VAL A 10 24.18 -10.19 16.12
N GLY A 11 23.61 -9.40 17.07
CA GLY A 11 23.42 -9.81 18.45
C GLY A 11 22.56 -11.08 18.57
N THR A 12 21.37 -11.05 17.94
CA THR A 12 20.44 -12.19 17.91
C THR A 12 21.05 -13.42 17.24
N ALA A 13 21.77 -13.24 16.13
CA ALA A 13 22.45 -14.37 15.47
C ALA A 13 23.60 -14.94 16.32
N ARG A 14 24.31 -14.12 17.08
CA ARG A 14 25.33 -14.59 18.03
C ARG A 14 24.72 -15.40 19.17
N GLU A 15 23.62 -14.90 19.74
CA GLU A 15 22.86 -15.60 20.78
C GLU A 15 22.40 -16.97 20.28
N ASN A 16 21.88 -17.05 19.05
CA ASN A 16 21.49 -18.32 18.43
C ASN A 16 22.64 -19.33 18.30
N VAL A 17 23.84 -18.87 17.94
CA VAL A 17 25.03 -19.73 17.91
C VAL A 17 25.34 -20.28 19.30
N GLN A 18 25.29 -19.42 20.34
CA GLN A 18 25.57 -19.81 21.70
C GLN A 18 24.57 -20.85 22.21
N ILE A 19 23.28 -20.62 22.00
CA ILE A 19 22.22 -21.55 22.40
C ILE A 19 22.41 -22.92 21.72
N ASN A 20 22.66 -22.96 20.42
CA ASN A 20 22.89 -24.19 19.69
C ASN A 20 24.19 -24.89 20.14
N GLN A 21 25.21 -24.14 20.56
CA GLN A 21 26.44 -24.71 21.12
C GLN A 21 26.16 -25.40 22.48
N ASP A 22 25.34 -24.75 23.33
CA ASP A 22 24.96 -25.28 24.63
C ASP A 22 24.10 -26.57 24.49
N ILE A 23 23.14 -26.55 23.56
CA ILE A 23 22.34 -27.75 23.23
C ILE A 23 23.25 -28.87 22.70
N TYR A 24 24.19 -28.56 21.79
CA TYR A 24 25.14 -29.52 21.26
C TYR A 24 25.95 -30.17 22.40
N SER A 25 26.45 -29.36 23.33
CA SER A 25 27.23 -29.88 24.47
C SER A 25 26.42 -30.86 25.36
N LYS A 26 25.14 -30.52 25.61
CA LYS A 26 24.20 -31.38 26.35
C LYS A 26 23.93 -32.71 25.62
N VAL A 27 23.58 -32.61 24.32
CA VAL A 27 23.27 -33.81 23.49
C VAL A 27 24.49 -34.71 23.35
N GLN A 28 25.68 -34.12 23.20
CA GLN A 28 26.95 -34.91 23.17
C GLN A 28 27.19 -35.67 24.49
N ALA A 29 26.98 -35.01 25.62
CA ALA A 29 27.12 -35.66 26.93
C ALA A 29 26.09 -36.81 27.15
N LEU A 30 24.86 -36.65 26.66
CA LEU A 30 23.85 -37.72 26.66
C LEU A 30 24.26 -38.89 25.76
N PHE A 31 24.84 -38.61 24.59
CA PHE A 31 25.34 -39.63 23.69
C PHE A 31 26.50 -40.42 24.31
N ASP A 32 27.46 -39.73 24.89
CA ASP A 32 28.61 -40.32 25.54
C ASP A 32 28.19 -41.22 26.76
N SER A 33 27.01 -40.90 27.35
CA SER A 33 26.39 -41.68 28.41
C SER A 33 25.46 -42.80 27.89
N GLY A 34 25.31 -42.95 26.58
CA GLY A 34 24.44 -43.95 25.96
C GLY A 34 22.93 -43.65 26.04
N LEU A 35 22.54 -42.39 26.38
CA LEU A 35 21.15 -41.96 26.60
C LEU A 35 20.50 -41.37 25.35
N THR A 36 21.25 -41.13 24.29
CA THR A 36 20.73 -40.64 23.03
C THR A 36 21.44 -41.25 21.82
N THR A 37 21.00 -40.93 20.59
CA THR A 37 21.51 -41.55 19.36
C THR A 37 22.49 -40.63 18.61
N ASP A 38 23.39 -41.23 17.80
CA ASP A 38 24.30 -40.46 16.93
C ASP A 38 23.52 -39.55 15.94
N SER A 39 22.31 -39.96 15.56
CA SER A 39 21.46 -39.12 14.67
C SER A 39 21.07 -37.78 15.30
N GLU A 40 20.82 -37.72 16.60
CA GLU A 40 20.55 -36.47 17.32
C GLU A 40 21.80 -35.60 17.42
N VAL A 41 22.96 -36.19 17.66
CA VAL A 41 24.25 -35.47 17.63
C VAL A 41 24.50 -34.88 16.24
N LYS A 42 24.30 -35.65 15.16
CA LYS A 42 24.45 -35.12 13.80
C LYS A 42 23.43 -33.99 13.47
N LYS A 43 22.20 -34.10 13.97
CA LYS A 43 21.17 -33.10 13.80
C LYS A 43 21.56 -31.77 14.43
N ILE A 44 21.98 -31.77 15.70
CA ILE A 44 22.41 -30.53 16.37
C ILE A 44 23.70 -29.96 15.78
N GLN A 45 24.64 -30.82 15.32
CA GLN A 45 25.84 -30.39 14.60
C GLN A 45 25.48 -29.62 13.32
N ALA A 46 24.48 -30.12 12.55
CA ALA A 46 24.00 -29.44 11.33
C ALA A 46 23.36 -28.08 11.66
N THR A 47 22.50 -28.06 12.70
CA THR A 47 21.83 -26.80 13.13
C THR A 47 22.84 -25.77 13.63
N LEU A 48 23.82 -26.18 14.43
CA LEU A 48 24.91 -25.31 14.89
C LEU A 48 25.74 -24.75 13.71
N SER A 49 26.04 -25.60 12.73
CA SER A 49 26.77 -25.18 11.53
C SER A 49 25.98 -24.14 10.73
N LEU A 50 24.67 -24.33 10.60
CA LEU A 50 23.77 -23.36 9.97
C LEU A 50 23.73 -22.05 10.77
N ALA A 51 23.58 -22.09 12.09
CA ALA A 51 23.60 -20.91 12.94
C ALA A 51 24.92 -20.12 12.81
N LYS A 52 26.08 -20.81 12.77
CA LYS A 52 27.39 -20.18 12.52
C LYS A 52 27.47 -19.54 11.11
N SER A 53 26.88 -20.17 10.11
CA SER A 53 26.80 -19.59 8.77
C SER A 53 25.97 -18.33 8.74
N ASN A 54 24.76 -18.35 9.33
CA ASN A 54 23.87 -17.19 9.43
C ASN A 54 24.52 -16.03 10.19
N TYR A 55 25.21 -16.31 11.30
CA TYR A 55 25.97 -15.29 12.02
C TYR A 55 27.02 -14.58 11.15
N LYS A 56 27.74 -15.35 10.29
CA LYS A 56 28.71 -14.75 9.34
C LYS A 56 28.01 -13.85 8.31
N VAL A 57 26.84 -14.25 7.81
CA VAL A 57 26.03 -13.44 6.89
C VAL A 57 25.60 -12.15 7.58
N MET A 58 25.05 -12.20 8.79
CA MET A 58 24.63 -11.01 9.54
C MET A 58 25.80 -10.07 9.84
N LYS A 59 26.97 -10.62 10.18
CA LYS A 59 28.20 -9.83 10.35
C LYS A 59 28.63 -9.12 9.05
N ASN A 60 28.53 -9.80 7.92
CA ASN A 60 28.82 -9.18 6.63
C ASN A 60 27.83 -8.05 6.28
N ASN A 61 26.54 -8.25 6.57
CA ASN A 61 25.51 -7.23 6.39
C ASN A 61 25.77 -5.98 7.26
N ALA A 62 26.23 -6.20 8.50
CA ALA A 62 26.61 -5.09 9.37
C ALA A 62 27.80 -4.29 8.82
N LEU A 63 28.86 -4.99 8.34
CA LEU A 63 29.99 -4.32 7.70
C LEU A 63 29.57 -3.54 6.43
N ALA A 64 28.66 -4.09 5.63
CA ALA A 64 28.12 -3.40 4.47
C ALA A 64 27.39 -2.11 4.87
N ALA A 65 26.60 -2.15 5.94
CA ALA A 65 25.91 -0.97 6.47
C ALA A 65 26.91 0.09 7.00
N GLU A 66 28.00 -0.32 7.66
CA GLU A 66 29.06 0.59 8.11
C GLU A 66 29.80 1.25 6.92
N TYR A 67 30.04 0.50 5.83
CA TYR A 67 30.66 1.07 4.63
C TYR A 67 29.73 2.04 3.90
N GLU A 68 28.43 1.77 3.87
CA GLU A 68 27.44 2.70 3.34
C GLU A 68 27.37 3.98 4.18
N TYR A 69 27.36 3.86 5.50
CA TYR A 69 27.46 4.99 6.42
C TYR A 69 28.73 5.82 6.15
N ARG A 70 29.89 5.17 6.00
CA ARG A 70 31.15 5.85 5.67
C ARG A 70 31.09 6.56 4.32
N ARG A 71 30.43 5.96 3.33
CA ARG A 71 30.27 6.59 2.00
C ARG A 71 29.49 7.90 2.10
N VAL A 72 28.46 7.93 2.95
CA VAL A 72 27.59 9.11 3.10
C VAL A 72 28.21 10.18 3.97
N LEU A 73 28.83 9.81 5.09
CA LEU A 73 29.31 10.75 6.13
C LEU A 73 30.82 10.95 6.16
N GLY A 74 31.57 10.23 5.33
CA GLY A 74 33.03 10.34 5.25
C GLY A 74 33.81 9.69 6.41
N ARG A 75 33.13 9.13 7.41
CA ARG A 75 33.72 8.48 8.59
C ARG A 75 32.97 7.19 8.95
N LEU A 76 33.65 6.27 9.64
CA LEU A 76 33.04 5.07 10.18
C LEU A 76 32.09 5.44 11.36
N PRO A 77 31.04 4.65 11.58
CA PRO A 77 30.12 4.86 12.71
C PRO A 77 30.80 4.51 14.04
N GLU A 78 30.58 5.32 15.06
CA GLU A 78 30.92 4.98 16.42
C GLU A 78 29.80 4.16 17.05
N THR A 79 29.69 2.89 16.66
CA THR A 79 28.56 2.01 16.95
C THR A 79 28.20 1.88 18.44
N ASN A 80 29.13 2.18 19.36
CA ASN A 80 28.88 2.14 20.81
C ASN A 80 28.20 3.41 21.33
N ASN A 81 28.29 4.52 20.58
CA ASN A 81 27.74 5.84 20.95
C ASN A 81 26.57 6.25 20.05
N MET A 82 26.03 5.32 19.26
CA MET A 82 24.87 5.59 18.43
C MET A 82 23.60 5.27 19.20
N ASP A 83 22.78 6.29 19.39
CA ASP A 83 21.42 6.14 19.93
C ASP A 83 20.40 5.94 18.81
N ILE A 84 19.30 5.28 19.13
CA ILE A 84 18.14 5.22 18.23
C ILE A 84 17.61 6.64 18.05
N PRO A 85 17.55 7.15 16.82
CA PRO A 85 17.08 8.51 16.60
C PRO A 85 15.62 8.65 17.05
N LYS A 86 15.34 9.67 17.86
CA LYS A 86 13.99 9.94 18.36
C LYS A 86 13.31 10.94 17.45
N VAL A 87 12.10 10.63 17.04
CA VAL A 87 11.24 11.57 16.32
C VAL A 87 10.48 12.41 17.34
N ASN A 88 10.82 13.69 17.42
CA ASN A 88 10.20 14.63 18.37
C ASN A 88 8.97 15.35 17.77
N ILE A 89 8.35 14.76 16.76
CA ILE A 89 7.23 15.34 16.03
C ILE A 89 6.04 14.41 16.12
N ASN A 90 4.87 14.98 16.39
CA ASN A 90 3.63 14.25 16.26
C ASN A 90 3.33 14.05 14.77
N MET A 91 3.11 12.80 14.38
CA MET A 91 2.65 12.47 13.02
C MET A 91 1.30 13.16 12.75
N PRO A 92 1.04 13.58 11.51
CA PRO A 92 -0.25 14.10 11.12
C PRO A 92 -1.38 13.11 11.45
N GLN A 93 -2.56 13.64 11.77
CA GLN A 93 -3.71 12.80 12.11
C GLN A 93 -4.34 12.10 10.89
N SER A 94 -4.06 12.59 9.66
CA SER A 94 -4.55 11.99 8.44
C SER A 94 -3.60 12.26 7.28
N ILE A 95 -3.65 11.37 6.29
CA ILE A 95 -2.84 11.45 5.08
C ILE A 95 -3.16 12.69 4.24
N GLU A 96 -4.43 13.13 4.24
CA GLU A 96 -4.87 14.32 3.52
C GLU A 96 -4.16 15.57 4.05
N ARG A 97 -4.07 15.71 5.38
CA ARG A 97 -3.35 16.83 6.00
C ARG A 97 -1.86 16.78 5.71
N ALA A 98 -1.28 15.58 5.73
CA ALA A 98 0.12 15.39 5.38
C ALA A 98 0.39 15.77 3.91
N ALA A 99 -0.51 15.40 2.99
CA ALA A 99 -0.40 15.70 1.57
C ALA A 99 -0.51 17.20 1.28
N LEU A 100 -1.48 17.90 1.87
CA LEU A 100 -1.61 19.35 1.73
C LEU A 100 -0.34 20.05 2.23
N TYR A 101 0.16 19.65 3.39
CA TYR A 101 1.39 20.21 3.93
C TYR A 101 2.59 19.95 3.01
N ALA A 102 2.72 18.72 2.48
CA ALA A 102 3.79 18.35 1.56
C ALA A 102 3.76 19.19 0.27
N ILE A 103 2.58 19.37 -0.34
CA ILE A 103 2.41 20.18 -1.55
C ILE A 103 2.84 21.63 -1.32
N GLU A 104 2.58 22.17 -0.14
CA GLU A 104 2.92 23.56 0.18
C GLU A 104 4.38 23.76 0.55
N HIS A 105 4.96 22.84 1.34
CA HIS A 105 6.24 23.04 2.02
C HIS A 105 7.38 22.14 1.54
N ASN A 106 7.12 21.15 0.66
CA ASN A 106 8.18 20.27 0.17
C ASN A 106 9.25 21.08 -0.58
N PRO A 107 10.54 20.98 -0.20
CA PRO A 107 11.61 21.78 -0.79
C PRO A 107 11.75 21.60 -2.30
N SER A 108 11.52 20.40 -2.83
CA SER A 108 11.60 20.13 -4.28
C SER A 108 10.50 20.85 -5.04
N LEU A 109 9.30 20.92 -4.48
CA LEU A 109 8.18 21.68 -5.05
C LEU A 109 8.42 23.20 -4.99
N LEU A 110 9.02 23.66 -3.90
CA LEU A 110 9.43 25.09 -3.80
C LEU A 110 10.46 25.45 -4.88
N VAL A 111 11.47 24.60 -5.09
CA VAL A 111 12.46 24.79 -6.17
C VAL A 111 11.76 24.85 -7.53
N SER A 112 10.85 23.92 -7.81
CA SER A 112 10.08 23.92 -9.07
C SER A 112 9.27 25.19 -9.28
N ARG A 113 8.62 25.72 -8.24
CA ARG A 113 7.93 27.04 -8.32
C ARG A 113 8.87 28.16 -8.72
N TYR A 114 10.09 28.18 -8.18
CA TYR A 114 11.09 29.19 -8.56
C TYR A 114 11.63 28.97 -9.96
N ASN A 115 11.72 27.74 -10.45
CA ASN A 115 12.10 27.44 -11.84
C ASN A 115 11.06 28.01 -12.82
N ILE A 116 9.76 27.85 -12.54
CA ILE A 116 8.69 28.48 -13.35
C ILE A 116 8.85 30.00 -13.36
N LYS A 117 9.02 30.63 -12.18
CA LYS A 117 9.26 32.09 -12.10
C LYS A 117 10.51 32.53 -12.86
N GLY A 118 11.56 31.68 -12.85
CA GLY A 118 12.77 31.89 -13.64
C GLY A 118 12.48 31.86 -15.14
N ALA A 119 11.73 30.86 -15.61
CA ALA A 119 11.32 30.73 -17.02
C ALA A 119 10.45 31.90 -17.46
N GLU A 120 9.50 32.34 -16.63
CA GLU A 120 8.69 33.55 -16.88
C GLU A 120 9.54 34.83 -16.97
N SER A 121 10.55 34.95 -16.10
CA SER A 121 11.45 36.09 -16.11
C SER A 121 12.30 36.13 -17.37
N LEU A 122 12.77 34.97 -17.84
CA LEU A 122 13.47 34.83 -19.12
C LEU A 122 12.56 35.18 -20.29
N TYR A 123 11.31 34.75 -20.29
CA TYR A 123 10.32 35.14 -21.27
C TYR A 123 10.13 36.67 -21.30
N LYS A 124 9.95 37.32 -20.13
CA LYS A 124 9.86 38.76 -20.02
C LYS A 124 11.11 39.47 -20.53
N GLN A 125 12.28 38.93 -20.25
CA GLN A 125 13.55 39.42 -20.75
C GLN A 125 13.61 39.39 -22.30
N ARG A 126 13.08 38.33 -22.94
CA ARG A 126 13.06 38.22 -24.41
C ARG A 126 12.13 39.22 -25.09
N LYS A 127 11.04 39.62 -24.42
CA LYS A 127 10.16 40.67 -24.93
C LYS A 127 10.88 42.00 -25.13
N LYS A 128 12.03 42.25 -24.47
CA LYS A 128 12.81 43.49 -24.69
C LYS A 128 13.26 43.65 -26.14
N ASP A 129 13.47 42.58 -26.89
CA ASP A 129 13.97 42.59 -28.26
C ASP A 129 12.95 43.20 -29.24
N PHE A 130 11.67 43.37 -28.81
CA PHE A 130 10.63 44.13 -29.51
C PHE A 130 10.62 45.61 -29.21
N TYR A 131 11.52 46.11 -28.36
CA TYR A 131 11.62 47.49 -27.98
C TYR A 131 12.98 48.06 -28.40
N PRO A 132 13.07 49.39 -28.70
CA PRO A 132 14.36 50.01 -28.96
C PRO A 132 15.26 49.98 -27.74
N LYS A 133 16.53 49.65 -27.95
CA LYS A 133 17.60 49.73 -26.95
C LYS A 133 18.19 51.12 -26.98
N VAL A 134 18.28 51.76 -25.83
CA VAL A 134 18.88 53.10 -25.68
C VAL A 134 20.08 52.96 -24.78
N ASP A 135 21.25 53.26 -25.33
CA ASP A 135 22.54 53.24 -24.64
C ASP A 135 23.07 54.66 -24.49
N LEU A 136 23.57 54.99 -23.32
CA LEU A 136 24.39 56.22 -23.12
C LEU A 136 25.84 55.77 -23.13
N GLU A 137 26.58 56.21 -24.15
CA GLU A 137 28.00 55.95 -24.29
C GLU A 137 28.75 57.22 -23.92
N VAL A 138 29.56 57.11 -22.88
CA VAL A 138 30.49 58.18 -22.46
C VAL A 138 31.89 57.66 -22.59
N SER A 139 32.71 58.36 -23.38
CA SER A 139 34.12 57.99 -23.55
C SER A 139 35.02 59.22 -23.49
N GLN A 140 36.13 59.10 -22.78
CA GLN A 140 37.21 60.06 -22.76
C GLN A 140 38.42 59.38 -23.38
N VAL A 141 38.99 59.99 -24.45
CA VAL A 141 40.22 59.53 -25.07
C VAL A 141 41.34 60.44 -24.56
N PHE A 142 42.30 59.80 -23.90
CA PHE A 142 43.56 60.48 -23.51
C PHE A 142 44.63 60.03 -24.48
N ASN A 143 45.20 60.98 -25.25
CA ASN A 143 46.33 60.74 -26.15
C ASN A 143 47.62 61.02 -25.39
N ASP A 144 48.41 59.97 -25.15
CA ASP A 144 49.76 60.13 -24.61
C ASP A 144 50.73 60.52 -25.74
N HIS A 145 51.54 61.56 -25.51
CA HIS A 145 52.47 62.04 -26.54
C HIS A 145 53.70 61.15 -26.54
N ASP A 146 53.88 60.37 -27.57
CA ASP A 146 55.21 59.85 -27.94
C ASP A 146 56.01 61.00 -28.60
N GLU A 147 57.06 61.43 -27.94
CA GLU A 147 57.96 62.54 -28.35
C GLU A 147 58.77 62.33 -29.63
N ALA A 148 58.36 61.48 -30.55
CA ALA A 148 59.14 61.07 -31.70
C ALA A 148 58.51 61.29 -33.05
N ASN A 149 57.91 62.48 -33.36
CA ASN A 149 57.76 62.89 -34.72
C ASN A 149 57.49 64.38 -34.92
N ASN A 150 58.30 65.05 -35.67
CA ASN A 150 58.17 66.45 -36.10
C ASN A 150 56.92 66.65 -36.94
N GLY A 151 55.94 67.42 -36.44
CA GLY A 151 54.94 67.99 -37.26
C GLY A 151 53.58 67.99 -36.56
N PHE A 152 53.14 69.17 -36.18
CA PHE A 152 51.78 69.60 -35.90
C PHE A 152 50.71 68.52 -35.71
N ASP A 153 50.76 67.80 -34.62
CA ASP A 153 49.63 66.99 -34.21
C ASP A 153 49.18 67.50 -32.81
N GLN A 154 48.09 68.28 -32.79
CA GLN A 154 47.44 68.68 -31.55
C GLN A 154 46.87 67.41 -30.94
N ALA A 155 47.42 67.04 -29.83
CA ALA A 155 46.82 66.02 -28.98
C ALA A 155 45.46 66.55 -28.49
N ASP A 156 44.42 66.12 -29.15
CA ASP A 156 43.05 66.44 -28.73
C ASP A 156 42.57 65.38 -27.76
N ASP A 157 42.60 65.69 -26.48
CA ASP A 157 41.81 64.99 -25.49
C ASP A 157 40.35 65.15 -25.86
N ARG A 158 39.71 64.05 -26.27
CA ARG A 158 38.29 64.09 -26.71
C ARG A 158 37.38 63.46 -25.68
N PHE A 159 36.48 64.29 -25.19
CA PHE A 159 35.32 63.80 -24.45
C PHE A 159 34.18 63.62 -25.45
N ASN A 160 33.63 62.39 -25.47
CA ASN A 160 32.42 62.06 -26.27
C ASN A 160 31.31 61.58 -25.32
N ALA A 161 30.18 62.18 -25.41
CA ALA A 161 28.94 61.70 -24.76
C ALA A 161 27.86 61.57 -25.85
N ARG A 162 27.36 60.38 -26.10
CA ARG A 162 26.31 60.16 -27.09
C ARG A 162 25.25 59.24 -26.59
N VAL A 163 24.02 59.47 -27.01
CA VAL A 163 22.91 58.57 -26.82
C VAL A 163 22.70 57.78 -28.12
N VAL A 164 22.82 56.48 -28.02
CA VAL A 164 22.66 55.58 -29.18
C VAL A 164 21.35 54.79 -28.98
N MET A 165 20.42 54.97 -29.91
CA MET A 165 19.19 54.20 -29.97
C MET A 165 19.29 53.19 -31.12
N THR A 166 19.17 51.91 -30.74
CA THR A 166 19.19 50.80 -31.70
C THR A 166 17.85 50.10 -31.68
N TYR A 167 17.21 49.99 -32.86
CA TYR A 167 15.93 49.30 -33.02
C TYR A 167 15.98 48.36 -34.22
N ASN A 168 15.75 47.06 -33.99
CA ASN A 168 15.66 46.08 -35.06
C ASN A 168 14.23 46.01 -35.59
N ILE A 169 13.97 46.56 -36.78
CA ILE A 169 12.61 46.59 -37.36
C ILE A 169 12.17 45.20 -37.84
N PHE A 170 13.12 44.37 -38.33
CA PHE A 170 12.82 43.02 -38.85
C PHE A 170 14.00 42.11 -38.75
N ARG A 171 13.79 40.93 -38.11
CA ARG A 171 14.78 39.86 -37.95
C ARG A 171 14.29 38.52 -38.53
N GLY A 172 13.51 38.58 -39.63
CA GLY A 172 13.05 37.35 -40.30
C GLY A 172 12.17 36.45 -39.43
N GLY A 173 11.44 36.99 -38.42
CA GLY A 173 10.61 36.20 -37.50
C GLY A 173 11.35 35.58 -36.33
N ALA A 174 12.69 35.80 -36.22
CA ALA A 174 13.50 35.19 -35.14
C ALA A 174 12.99 35.57 -33.73
N ASP A 175 12.57 36.80 -33.48
CA ASP A 175 12.10 37.28 -32.20
C ASP A 175 10.79 36.61 -31.78
N ASN A 176 9.88 36.39 -32.75
CA ASN A 176 8.63 35.64 -32.52
C ASN A 176 8.93 34.18 -32.20
N ALA A 177 9.84 33.53 -32.97
CA ALA A 177 10.22 32.12 -32.71
C ALA A 177 10.91 31.96 -31.36
N ASP A 178 11.78 32.90 -30.95
CA ASP A 178 12.44 32.86 -29.63
C ASP A 178 11.42 33.08 -28.50
N THR A 179 10.45 33.96 -28.70
CA THR A 179 9.32 34.17 -27.76
C THR A 179 8.49 32.89 -27.59
N GLN A 180 8.13 32.20 -28.68
CA GLN A 180 7.39 30.94 -28.63
C GLN A 180 8.20 29.83 -27.95
N LYS A 181 9.50 29.77 -28.19
CA LYS A 181 10.40 28.84 -27.49
C LYS A 181 10.36 29.05 -25.96
N HIS A 182 10.36 30.30 -25.49
CA HIS A 182 10.28 30.60 -24.07
C HIS A 182 8.90 30.31 -23.46
N ILE A 183 7.81 30.48 -24.21
CA ILE A 183 6.46 30.05 -23.80
C ILE A 183 6.44 28.53 -23.65
N SER A 184 6.97 27.79 -24.62
CA SER A 184 7.08 26.31 -24.52
C SER A 184 7.95 25.87 -23.34
N LYS A 185 8.99 26.66 -22.99
CA LYS A 185 9.82 26.39 -21.81
C LYS A 185 9.06 26.58 -20.50
N ILE A 186 8.21 27.61 -20.40
CA ILE A 186 7.33 27.78 -19.23
C ILE A 186 6.38 26.59 -19.12
N ALA A 187 5.71 26.20 -20.22
CA ALA A 187 4.83 25.03 -20.22
C ALA A 187 5.58 23.75 -19.78
N GLN A 188 6.82 23.55 -20.24
CA GLN A 188 7.64 22.44 -19.81
C GLN A 188 7.90 22.46 -18.29
N GLU A 189 8.24 23.59 -17.70
CA GLU A 189 8.48 23.70 -16.26
C GLU A 189 7.19 23.47 -15.45
N VAL A 190 6.03 23.87 -15.96
CA VAL A 190 4.73 23.60 -15.34
C VAL A 190 4.44 22.09 -15.31
N GLU A 191 4.67 21.39 -16.45
CA GLU A 191 4.46 19.94 -16.49
C GLU A 191 5.45 19.17 -15.59
N ILE A 192 6.71 19.64 -15.51
CA ILE A 192 7.68 19.10 -14.56
C ILE A 192 7.19 19.27 -13.12
N GLN A 193 6.61 20.43 -12.78
CA GLN A 193 6.03 20.65 -11.45
C GLN A 193 4.85 19.72 -11.17
N ARG A 194 3.96 19.52 -12.13
CA ARG A 194 2.81 18.60 -12.00
C ARG A 194 3.28 17.16 -11.75
N ASP A 195 4.27 16.70 -12.52
CA ASP A 195 4.83 15.38 -12.32
C ASP A 195 5.48 15.24 -10.93
N LEU A 196 6.25 16.24 -10.52
CA LEU A 196 6.90 16.26 -9.20
C LEU A 196 5.87 16.26 -8.06
N LYS A 197 4.72 16.96 -8.21
CA LYS A 197 3.62 16.90 -7.23
C LYS A 197 3.10 15.47 -7.09
N ARG A 198 2.82 14.78 -8.21
CA ARG A 198 2.37 13.38 -8.19
C ARG A 198 3.39 12.48 -7.50
N GLN A 199 4.68 12.63 -7.79
CA GLN A 199 5.74 11.86 -7.16
C GLN A 199 5.84 12.10 -5.64
N VAL A 200 5.67 13.34 -5.19
CA VAL A 200 5.68 13.69 -3.76
C VAL A 200 4.48 13.05 -3.04
N VAL A 201 3.29 13.13 -3.62
CA VAL A 201 2.08 12.52 -3.03
C VAL A 201 2.18 11.00 -3.04
N GLU A 202 2.62 10.37 -4.14
CA GLU A 202 2.86 8.94 -4.21
C GLU A 202 3.86 8.47 -3.14
N GLY A 203 4.98 9.19 -3.01
CA GLY A 203 6.00 8.88 -1.99
C GLY A 203 5.47 9.02 -0.56
N LEU A 204 4.57 9.98 -0.33
CA LEU A 204 3.88 10.16 0.95
C LEU A 204 2.91 9.01 1.20
N ASP A 205 2.05 8.68 0.22
CA ASP A 205 1.05 7.60 0.33
C ASP A 205 1.71 6.25 0.65
N LEU A 206 2.79 5.93 -0.07
CA LEU A 206 3.56 4.69 0.17
C LEU A 206 4.17 4.66 1.56
N SER A 207 4.74 5.78 2.01
CA SER A 207 5.38 5.87 3.32
C SER A 207 4.38 5.84 4.46
N TRP A 208 3.22 6.47 4.28
CA TRP A 208 2.12 6.48 5.22
C TRP A 208 1.52 5.09 5.41
N ASN A 209 1.21 4.41 4.30
CA ASN A 209 0.69 3.05 4.34
C ASN A 209 1.68 2.10 5.01
N GLN A 210 2.98 2.21 4.68
CA GLN A 210 4.01 1.40 5.31
C GLN A 210 4.10 1.65 6.82
N TYR A 211 3.98 2.91 7.27
CA TYR A 211 3.99 3.24 8.69
C TYR A 211 2.88 2.54 9.46
N HIS A 212 1.63 2.61 8.96
CA HIS A 212 0.48 1.98 9.60
C HIS A 212 0.55 0.45 9.52
N MET A 213 0.83 -0.10 8.34
CA MET A 213 0.96 -1.55 8.16
C MET A 213 2.00 -2.18 9.10
N VAL A 214 3.16 -1.54 9.25
CA VAL A 214 4.21 -2.06 10.14
C VAL A 214 3.80 -1.91 11.61
N GLN A 215 3.04 -0.88 11.96
CA GLN A 215 2.52 -0.71 13.32
C GLN A 215 1.57 -1.86 13.71
N ASP A 216 0.66 -2.22 12.81
CA ASP A 216 -0.27 -3.34 13.02
C ASP A 216 0.49 -4.67 13.06
N GLN A 217 1.39 -4.89 12.11
CA GLN A 217 2.25 -6.08 12.07
C GLN A 217 3.07 -6.27 13.35
N LEU A 218 3.57 -5.18 13.96
CA LEU A 218 4.34 -5.26 15.20
C LEU A 218 3.54 -5.84 16.37
N THR A 219 2.24 -5.59 16.41
CA THR A 219 1.35 -6.16 17.45
C THR A 219 1.31 -7.68 17.30
N ASP A 220 1.03 -8.18 16.10
CA ASP A 220 0.97 -9.62 15.82
C ASP A 220 2.34 -10.31 16.01
N LEU A 221 3.42 -9.66 15.60
CA LEU A 221 4.78 -10.19 15.79
C LEU A 221 5.17 -10.30 17.27
N ARG A 222 4.74 -9.36 18.10
CA ARG A 222 4.98 -9.41 19.56
C ARG A 222 4.20 -10.54 20.20
N ASP A 223 2.95 -10.74 19.83
CA ASP A 223 2.13 -11.86 20.29
C ASP A 223 2.74 -13.19 19.84
N TYR A 224 3.13 -13.31 18.58
CA TYR A 224 3.82 -14.48 18.06
C TYR A 224 5.11 -14.78 18.84
N SER A 225 5.93 -13.76 19.13
CA SER A 225 7.15 -13.91 19.92
C SER A 225 6.86 -14.39 21.33
N GLN A 226 5.85 -13.82 22.00
CA GLN A 226 5.45 -14.19 23.34
C GLN A 226 5.02 -15.67 23.43
N TYR A 227 4.16 -16.09 22.49
CA TYR A 227 3.70 -17.48 22.44
C TYR A 227 4.83 -18.46 22.06
N SER A 228 5.72 -18.07 21.15
CA SER A 228 6.88 -18.87 20.76
C SER A 228 7.86 -19.04 21.95
N GLU A 229 8.13 -17.98 22.70
CA GLU A 229 8.97 -18.04 23.91
C GLU A 229 8.35 -18.97 24.97
N LYS A 230 7.03 -18.88 25.18
CA LYS A 230 6.35 -19.76 26.12
C LYS A 230 6.36 -21.21 25.66
N THR A 231 6.16 -21.45 24.37
CA THR A 231 6.26 -22.80 23.78
C THR A 231 7.65 -23.38 23.95
N LEU A 232 8.69 -22.61 23.70
CA LEU A 232 10.08 -23.03 23.88
C LEU A 232 10.37 -23.34 25.33
N GLU A 233 9.88 -22.57 26.30
CA GLU A 233 10.03 -22.84 27.73
C GLU A 233 9.44 -24.22 28.11
N LEU A 234 8.18 -24.47 27.70
CA LEU A 234 7.49 -25.73 27.94
C LEU A 234 8.21 -26.90 27.25
N TYR A 235 8.66 -26.71 26.00
CA TYR A 235 9.37 -27.79 25.29
C TYR A 235 10.73 -28.10 25.90
N LYS A 236 11.42 -27.13 26.51
CA LYS A 236 12.65 -27.39 27.28
C LYS A 236 12.38 -28.29 28.50
N GLU A 237 11.34 -27.98 29.27
CA GLU A 237 10.93 -28.77 30.43
C GLU A 237 10.54 -30.19 30.00
N GLU A 238 9.73 -30.35 28.94
CA GLU A 238 9.32 -31.66 28.45
C GLU A 238 10.48 -32.48 27.87
N TYR A 239 11.45 -31.82 27.21
CA TYR A 239 12.66 -32.45 26.69
C TYR A 239 13.55 -32.96 27.83
N ASP A 240 13.77 -32.17 28.87
CA ASP A 240 14.55 -32.57 30.04
C ASP A 240 13.90 -33.76 30.79
N LEU A 241 12.56 -33.91 30.69
CA LEU A 241 11.82 -35.06 31.20
C LEU A 241 11.77 -36.26 30.23
N GLY A 242 12.41 -36.14 29.05
CA GLY A 242 12.39 -37.18 28.02
C GLY A 242 11.05 -37.36 27.29
N ARG A 243 10.12 -36.39 27.42
CA ARG A 243 8.76 -36.44 26.82
C ARG A 243 8.66 -35.73 25.49
N ARG A 244 9.68 -35.01 25.06
CA ARG A 244 9.72 -34.23 23.81
C ARG A 244 10.97 -34.58 23.01
N SER A 245 10.88 -34.49 21.68
CA SER A 245 12.03 -34.77 20.81
C SER A 245 12.97 -33.56 20.71
N LEU A 246 14.25 -33.81 20.42
CA LEU A 246 15.21 -32.76 20.11
C LEU A 246 14.77 -31.92 18.91
N LEU A 247 14.09 -32.54 17.93
CA LEU A 247 13.62 -31.85 16.73
C LEU A 247 12.58 -30.75 17.07
N ASP A 248 11.62 -31.09 17.95
CA ASP A 248 10.60 -30.11 18.39
C ASP A 248 11.24 -28.96 19.17
N LEU A 249 12.22 -29.26 20.04
CA LEU A 249 12.97 -28.25 20.79
C LEU A 249 13.72 -27.29 19.85
N LEU A 250 14.41 -27.81 18.82
CA LEU A 250 15.14 -26.99 17.84
C LEU A 250 14.21 -26.20 16.96
N SER A 251 13.02 -26.72 16.61
CA SER A 251 12.00 -25.99 15.89
C SER A 251 11.51 -24.80 16.69
N ALA A 252 11.08 -25.02 17.93
CA ALA A 252 10.62 -23.95 18.81
C ALA A 252 11.72 -22.88 19.06
N GLN A 253 12.99 -23.32 19.17
CA GLN A 253 14.13 -22.40 19.29
C GLN A 253 14.27 -21.52 18.02
N ASN A 254 14.10 -22.11 16.83
CA ASN A 254 14.15 -21.34 15.58
C ASN A 254 12.99 -20.35 15.48
N ASP A 255 11.79 -20.72 15.92
CA ASP A 255 10.62 -19.83 15.93
C ASP A 255 10.86 -18.60 16.79
N VAL A 256 11.46 -18.76 17.99
CA VAL A 256 11.84 -17.64 18.86
C VAL A 256 12.89 -16.74 18.21
N ILE A 257 13.92 -17.31 17.59
CA ILE A 257 14.97 -16.51 16.92
C ILE A 257 14.40 -15.74 15.72
N ASN A 258 13.54 -16.40 14.94
CA ASN A 258 12.89 -15.78 13.78
C ASN A 258 11.94 -14.66 14.20
N SER A 259 11.10 -14.88 15.22
CA SER A 259 10.18 -13.87 15.73
C SER A 259 10.92 -12.64 16.26
N ARG A 260 11.99 -12.81 17.03
CA ARG A 260 12.83 -11.72 17.51
C ARG A 260 13.50 -10.94 16.37
N SER A 261 13.99 -11.64 15.35
CA SER A 261 14.59 -11.00 14.18
C SER A 261 13.57 -10.18 13.40
N GLN A 262 12.35 -10.72 13.21
CA GLN A 262 11.26 -10.02 12.55
C GLN A 262 10.79 -8.78 13.32
N ILE A 263 10.73 -8.83 14.66
CA ILE A 263 10.41 -7.66 15.50
C ILE A 263 11.48 -6.57 15.32
N ILE A 264 12.77 -6.94 15.39
CA ILE A 264 13.85 -5.96 15.18
C ILE A 264 13.72 -5.31 13.78
N GLU A 265 13.52 -6.11 12.74
CA GLU A 265 13.36 -5.58 11.39
C GLU A 265 12.15 -4.64 11.30
N ALA A 266 11.00 -5.03 11.82
CA ALA A 266 9.78 -4.23 11.79
C ALA A 266 9.91 -2.93 12.62
N GLU A 267 10.53 -2.94 13.79
CA GLU A 267 10.74 -1.73 14.59
C GLU A 267 11.61 -0.69 13.86
N TYR A 268 12.67 -1.15 13.19
CA TYR A 268 13.51 -0.25 12.39
C TYR A 268 12.83 0.17 11.08
N ASP A 269 11.98 -0.67 10.49
CA ASP A 269 11.21 -0.31 9.30
C ASP A 269 10.11 0.70 9.63
N GLN A 270 9.45 0.59 10.80
CA GLN A 270 8.52 1.61 11.30
C GLN A 270 9.22 2.96 11.50
N LEU A 271 10.38 2.95 12.15
CA LEU A 271 11.18 4.15 12.34
C LEU A 271 11.58 4.78 10.99
N PHE A 272 11.99 3.96 10.03
CA PHE A 272 12.34 4.42 8.70
C PHE A 272 11.16 5.00 7.95
N ALA A 273 9.98 4.35 8.00
CA ALA A 273 8.75 4.85 7.41
C ALA A 273 8.36 6.22 7.99
N THR A 274 8.49 6.40 9.31
CA THR A 274 8.26 7.69 9.97
C THR A 274 9.14 8.79 9.37
N TYR A 275 10.44 8.53 9.20
CA TYR A 275 11.35 9.51 8.60
C TYR A 275 11.04 9.78 7.13
N ARG A 276 10.57 8.77 6.37
CA ARG A 276 10.15 8.98 4.99
C ARG A 276 8.90 9.83 4.86
N VAL A 277 7.94 9.69 5.76
CA VAL A 277 6.77 10.59 5.80
C VAL A 277 7.21 12.04 6.06
N LEU A 278 8.11 12.24 7.02
CA LEU A 278 8.65 13.57 7.33
C LEU A 278 9.47 14.15 6.16
N ASP A 279 10.22 13.34 5.45
CA ASP A 279 10.98 13.74 4.26
C ASP A 279 10.04 14.17 3.13
N ALA A 280 9.00 13.38 2.84
CA ALA A 280 7.99 13.71 1.85
C ALA A 280 7.26 15.03 2.19
N MET A 281 7.02 15.30 3.45
CA MET A 281 6.47 16.57 3.93
C MET A 281 7.48 17.73 3.92
N GLY A 282 8.78 17.48 3.68
CA GLY A 282 9.84 18.47 3.77
C GLY A 282 10.24 18.86 5.20
N LEU A 283 9.87 18.04 6.20
CA LEU A 283 10.07 18.28 7.61
C LEU A 283 11.29 17.56 8.19
N LEU A 284 11.95 16.69 7.43
CA LEU A 284 13.03 15.82 7.92
C LEU A 284 14.15 16.60 8.62
N VAL A 285 14.66 17.67 8.00
CA VAL A 285 15.77 18.47 8.55
C VAL A 285 15.38 19.15 9.85
N VAL A 286 14.15 19.67 9.90
CA VAL A 286 13.63 20.36 11.09
C VAL A 286 13.37 19.36 12.22
N ALA A 287 12.88 18.15 11.87
CA ALA A 287 12.65 17.06 12.81
C ALA A 287 13.93 16.57 13.50
N VAL A 288 15.06 16.62 12.78
CA VAL A 288 16.36 16.14 13.30
C VAL A 288 17.10 17.25 14.04
N ASN A 289 17.05 18.51 13.56
CA ASN A 289 17.85 19.61 14.06
C ASN A 289 17.09 20.62 14.95
N GLY A 290 15.75 20.59 14.92
CA GLY A 290 14.92 21.52 15.67
C GLY A 290 14.76 21.12 17.12
N THR A 291 14.62 22.12 18.01
CA THR A 291 14.11 21.87 19.36
C THR A 291 12.60 21.61 19.29
N ALA A 292 12.08 20.70 20.10
CA ALA A 292 10.66 20.35 20.12
C ALA A 292 9.71 21.56 20.22
N ASP A 293 10.11 22.60 20.93
CA ASP A 293 9.33 23.84 21.13
C ASP A 293 9.26 24.73 19.90
N GLU A 294 10.34 24.79 19.11
CA GLU A 294 10.36 25.55 17.84
C GLU A 294 9.51 24.87 16.78
N PHE A 295 9.36 23.57 16.91
CA PHE A 295 8.64 22.71 15.97
C PHE A 295 7.14 22.67 16.25
N THR A 296 6.73 22.50 17.49
CA THR A 296 5.32 22.50 17.89
C THR A 296 4.64 23.84 17.66
N SER A 297 5.40 24.95 17.69
CA SER A 297 4.85 26.29 17.37
C SER A 297 4.75 26.57 15.86
N LYS A 298 5.63 25.98 15.02
CA LYS A 298 5.63 26.13 13.55
C LYS A 298 4.82 25.05 12.84
N VAL A 299 4.72 23.88 13.41
CA VAL A 299 3.91 22.74 12.95
C VAL A 299 2.70 22.57 13.87
N ASN A 300 2.08 23.65 14.27
CA ASN A 300 0.69 23.58 14.64
C ASN A 300 -0.08 23.25 13.35
N LEU A 301 -0.13 21.93 13.06
CA LEU A 301 -1.02 21.32 12.07
C LEU A 301 -2.50 21.43 12.54
N LYS A 302 -2.84 22.45 13.29
CA LYS A 302 -4.15 23.01 13.17
C LYS A 302 -4.18 23.50 11.73
N VAL A 303 -4.89 22.76 10.89
CA VAL A 303 -5.57 23.38 9.77
C VAL A 303 -6.44 24.43 10.46
N ASP A 304 -5.87 25.60 10.68
CA ASP A 304 -6.65 26.76 11.02
C ASP A 304 -7.68 26.87 9.90
N SER A 305 -8.86 27.28 10.27
CA SER A 305 -9.88 27.82 9.36
C SER A 305 -9.27 28.74 8.28
N THR A 306 -8.14 29.34 8.53
CA THR A 306 -7.29 30.11 7.61
C THR A 306 -6.78 29.30 6.40
N SER A 307 -6.48 28.03 6.53
CA SER A 307 -6.06 27.21 5.35
C SER A 307 -7.27 26.87 4.48
N GLN A 308 -8.43 26.69 5.09
CA GLN A 308 -9.70 26.55 4.36
C GLN A 308 -10.12 27.91 3.76
N GLU A 309 -9.97 29.03 4.49
CA GLU A 309 -10.19 30.39 3.99
C GLU A 309 -9.21 30.79 2.88
N ILE A 310 -7.94 30.34 2.94
CA ILE A 310 -6.97 30.56 1.86
C ILE A 310 -7.34 29.74 0.62
N LEU A 311 -7.83 28.52 0.79
CA LEU A 311 -8.36 27.70 -0.29
C LEU A 311 -9.65 28.32 -0.89
N ASP A 312 -10.49 28.90 -0.04
CA ASP A 312 -11.76 29.55 -0.44
C ASP A 312 -11.57 30.97 -1.01
N THR A 313 -10.46 31.66 -0.68
CA THR A 313 -10.14 33.03 -1.12
C THR A 313 -9.07 33.12 -2.19
N MET A 314 -8.36 32.02 -2.53
CA MET A 314 -7.57 32.01 -3.75
C MET A 314 -8.50 32.24 -4.95
N PRO A 315 -8.21 33.21 -5.82
CA PRO A 315 -8.98 33.35 -7.04
C PRO A 315 -8.90 32.01 -7.77
N ILE A 316 -10.07 31.41 -7.98
CA ILE A 316 -10.23 30.20 -8.82
C ILE A 316 -9.92 30.62 -10.24
N GLU A 317 -8.63 30.85 -10.55
CA GLU A 317 -8.24 31.39 -11.84
C GLU A 317 -8.32 30.36 -12.96
N LEU A 318 -8.25 29.07 -12.65
CA LEU A 318 -8.46 27.98 -13.60
C LEU A 318 -8.83 26.71 -12.80
N ASP A 319 -10.02 26.25 -12.98
CA ASP A 319 -10.56 24.97 -12.55
C ASP A 319 -11.24 24.38 -13.80
N VAL A 320 -10.43 23.68 -14.61
CA VAL A 320 -10.82 23.22 -15.96
C VAL A 320 -11.86 22.11 -15.88
N ASP A 321 -11.77 21.22 -14.91
CA ASP A 321 -12.69 20.09 -14.73
C ASP A 321 -13.86 20.41 -13.77
N LYS A 322 -13.82 21.57 -13.14
CA LYS A 322 -14.87 22.11 -12.26
C LYS A 322 -15.17 21.27 -11.02
N ASP A 323 -14.14 20.65 -10.49
CA ASP A 323 -14.23 19.88 -9.25
C ASP A 323 -14.13 20.75 -7.99
N LYS A 324 -13.89 22.07 -8.13
CA LYS A 324 -13.66 23.12 -7.13
C LYS A 324 -12.25 23.13 -6.54
N ILE A 325 -11.33 22.40 -7.12
CA ILE A 325 -9.93 22.45 -6.80
C ILE A 325 -9.22 23.22 -7.91
N ALA A 326 -8.48 24.25 -7.57
CA ALA A 326 -7.79 25.06 -8.58
C ALA A 326 -6.68 24.26 -9.25
N ASP A 327 -6.52 24.37 -10.58
CA ASP A 327 -5.53 23.63 -11.40
C ASP A 327 -4.09 23.67 -10.84
N ASN A 328 -3.74 24.74 -10.11
CA ASN A 328 -2.41 24.88 -9.53
C ASN A 328 -2.13 23.95 -8.34
N ILE A 329 -3.18 23.44 -7.69
CA ILE A 329 -3.12 22.46 -6.59
C ILE A 329 -3.76 21.14 -6.96
N ASP A 330 -4.47 21.07 -8.08
CA ASP A 330 -5.06 19.86 -8.60
C ASP A 330 -3.99 18.92 -9.18
N LEU A 331 -4.05 17.65 -8.77
CA LEU A 331 -3.20 16.56 -9.27
C LEU A 331 -3.90 15.72 -10.34
N CYS A 332 -5.23 15.84 -10.45
CA CYS A 332 -6.06 15.00 -11.31
C CYS A 332 -6.98 15.88 -12.18
N ASP A 333 -6.46 16.38 -13.29
CA ASP A 333 -7.07 17.35 -14.22
C ASP A 333 -8.44 16.93 -14.82
N ASN A 334 -9.01 15.79 -14.45
CA ASN A 334 -10.28 15.29 -14.98
C ASN A 334 -11.14 14.62 -13.88
N SER A 335 -11.03 15.07 -12.65
CA SER A 335 -11.89 14.59 -11.58
C SER A 335 -13.28 15.22 -11.71
N LEU A 336 -14.30 14.38 -11.82
CA LEU A 336 -15.69 14.85 -11.78
C LEU A 336 -16.06 15.29 -10.36
N LYS A 337 -16.93 16.29 -10.25
CA LYS A 337 -17.49 16.84 -9.02
C LYS A 337 -18.26 15.77 -8.21
N GLU A 338 -17.54 14.86 -7.59
CA GLU A 338 -18.09 13.85 -6.68
C GLU A 338 -17.78 14.25 -5.23
N ASN A 339 -18.66 13.88 -4.28
CA ASN A 339 -18.49 14.17 -2.84
C ASN A 339 -17.30 13.42 -2.18
N ASN A 340 -16.37 12.88 -2.98
CA ASN A 340 -15.32 11.99 -2.51
C ASN A 340 -13.97 12.31 -3.19
N ILE A 341 -13.67 13.61 -3.32
CA ILE A 341 -12.43 14.10 -3.90
C ILE A 341 -11.48 14.48 -2.76
N MET A 342 -10.22 14.12 -2.89
CA MET A 342 -9.15 14.54 -1.99
C MET A 342 -8.88 16.05 -2.15
N PRO A 343 -8.35 16.74 -1.13
CA PRO A 343 -8.06 18.17 -1.20
C PRO A 343 -7.12 18.61 -2.33
N TYR A 344 -6.50 17.66 -3.00
CA TYR A 344 -5.62 17.84 -4.15
C TYR A 344 -6.24 17.33 -5.48
N GLY A 345 -7.57 17.27 -5.58
CA GLY A 345 -8.32 17.02 -6.82
C GLY A 345 -8.48 15.56 -7.22
N CYS A 346 -7.81 14.62 -6.60
CA CYS A 346 -7.91 13.21 -6.98
C CYS A 346 -9.07 12.49 -6.26
N LYS A 347 -9.72 11.54 -6.95
CA LYS A 347 -10.76 10.69 -6.34
C LYS A 347 -10.17 9.89 -5.18
N LYS A 348 -10.80 9.95 -4.02
CA LYS A 348 -10.42 9.12 -2.88
C LYS A 348 -10.69 7.65 -3.24
N VAL A 349 -9.63 6.88 -3.41
CA VAL A 349 -9.73 5.43 -3.62
C VAL A 349 -10.04 4.79 -2.27
N ARG A 350 -11.28 4.38 -2.09
CA ARG A 350 -11.62 3.55 -0.94
C ARG A 350 -11.10 2.16 -1.20
N ARG A 351 -10.30 1.66 -0.29
CA ARG A 351 -9.79 0.28 -0.33
C ARG A 351 -10.74 -0.64 0.42
N ASP A 352 -10.88 -1.82 -0.12
CA ASP A 352 -11.53 -2.97 0.46
C ASP A 352 -10.57 -4.14 0.15
N ASP A 353 -9.66 -4.40 1.09
CA ASP A 353 -8.50 -5.28 0.85
C ASP A 353 -8.88 -6.76 0.89
N ASP A 354 -9.87 -7.13 1.69
CA ASP A 354 -10.39 -8.51 1.77
C ASP A 354 -11.61 -8.76 0.88
N LYS A 355 -12.13 -7.69 0.25
CA LYS A 355 -13.24 -7.71 -0.72
C LYS A 355 -14.55 -8.26 -0.14
N ASP A 356 -14.82 -7.94 1.10
CA ASP A 356 -16.03 -8.30 1.80
C ASP A 356 -17.20 -7.33 1.55
N GLY A 357 -16.93 -6.20 0.87
CA GLY A 357 -17.88 -5.13 0.53
C GLY A 357 -17.91 -3.98 1.54
N VAL A 358 -17.11 -4.03 2.59
CA VAL A 358 -16.90 -2.95 3.56
C VAL A 358 -15.52 -2.36 3.34
N TYR A 359 -15.45 -1.04 3.22
CA TYR A 359 -14.16 -0.38 3.01
C TYR A 359 -13.34 -0.39 4.28
N ASN A 360 -12.02 -0.54 4.17
CA ASN A 360 -11.05 -0.60 5.27
C ASN A 360 -11.25 0.48 6.35
N GLU A 361 -11.79 1.65 5.97
CA GLU A 361 -12.08 2.76 6.91
C GLU A 361 -13.20 2.43 7.91
N ASN A 362 -14.10 1.54 7.54
CA ASN A 362 -15.27 1.14 8.32
C ASN A 362 -15.24 -0.34 8.69
N ASP A 363 -14.17 -1.03 8.31
CA ASP A 363 -13.99 -2.45 8.51
C ASP A 363 -13.25 -2.71 9.84
N GLU A 364 -13.93 -3.35 10.77
CA GLU A 364 -13.37 -3.79 12.06
C GLU A 364 -12.75 -5.19 11.98
N CYS A 365 -12.99 -5.90 10.87
CA CYS A 365 -12.53 -7.28 10.65
C CYS A 365 -11.76 -7.43 9.31
N PRO A 366 -10.54 -6.89 9.17
CA PRO A 366 -9.82 -6.70 7.91
C PRO A 366 -9.33 -7.98 7.23
N PHE A 367 -9.75 -9.15 7.66
CA PHE A 367 -9.37 -10.45 7.10
C PHE A 367 -10.57 -11.37 6.93
N THR A 368 -11.72 -10.83 6.59
CA THR A 368 -12.91 -11.65 6.35
C THR A 368 -12.71 -12.48 5.08
N PRO A 369 -12.91 -13.81 5.11
CA PRO A 369 -12.73 -14.66 3.94
C PRO A 369 -13.65 -14.25 2.78
N LEU A 370 -13.13 -14.30 1.55
CA LEU A 370 -13.84 -13.95 0.34
C LEU A 370 -15.18 -14.71 0.26
N GLY A 371 -16.28 -13.99 0.02
CA GLY A 371 -17.62 -14.58 -0.11
C GLY A 371 -18.39 -14.75 1.19
N VAL A 372 -17.80 -14.43 2.35
CA VAL A 372 -18.51 -14.38 3.63
C VAL A 372 -19.28 -13.07 3.70
N LYS A 373 -20.56 -13.13 4.03
CA LYS A 373 -21.36 -11.92 4.27
C LYS A 373 -21.05 -11.33 5.64
N VAL A 374 -20.87 -10.02 5.65
CA VAL A 374 -20.45 -9.26 6.82
C VAL A 374 -21.53 -8.27 7.26
N LYS A 375 -21.46 -7.84 8.50
CA LYS A 375 -22.20 -6.70 9.04
C LYS A 375 -21.66 -5.41 8.38
N SER A 376 -22.32 -4.29 8.65
CA SER A 376 -21.89 -2.97 8.17
C SER A 376 -20.49 -2.54 8.64
N ASN A 377 -19.92 -3.26 9.60
CA ASN A 377 -18.58 -3.08 10.14
C ASN A 377 -17.55 -4.12 9.64
N GLY A 378 -17.82 -4.87 8.57
CA GLY A 378 -16.88 -5.84 7.99
C GLY A 378 -16.77 -7.16 8.74
N CYS A 379 -17.35 -7.30 9.92
CA CYS A 379 -17.25 -8.52 10.69
C CYS A 379 -18.29 -9.55 10.27
N LYS A 380 -17.87 -10.81 10.24
CA LYS A 380 -18.72 -11.96 9.95
C LYS A 380 -20.01 -11.92 10.80
N ILE A 381 -21.14 -12.18 10.16
CA ILE A 381 -22.41 -12.29 10.85
C ILE A 381 -22.38 -13.59 11.67
N GLU A 382 -22.23 -13.50 12.97
CA GLU A 382 -22.44 -14.64 13.86
C GLU A 382 -23.95 -14.84 14.04
N ILE A 383 -24.44 -15.98 13.60
CA ILE A 383 -25.84 -16.34 13.68
C ILE A 383 -26.04 -17.05 15.02
N GLU A 384 -26.52 -16.32 16.02
CA GLU A 384 -26.99 -16.93 17.25
C GLU A 384 -28.28 -17.76 16.94
N GLY A 385 -28.18 -19.07 17.03
CA GLY A 385 -29.31 -19.98 16.94
C GLY A 385 -29.29 -21.14 15.96
N ILE A 386 -28.25 -21.25 15.09
CA ILE A 386 -28.07 -22.46 14.26
C ILE A 386 -26.97 -23.32 14.90
N THR A 387 -27.41 -24.37 15.60
CA THR A 387 -26.48 -25.32 16.27
C THR A 387 -26.04 -26.49 15.37
N ALA A 388 -26.37 -26.48 14.08
CA ALA A 388 -25.95 -27.50 13.13
C ALA A 388 -24.83 -26.96 12.22
N GLU A 389 -23.70 -27.71 12.14
CA GLU A 389 -22.67 -27.48 11.14
C GLU A 389 -23.30 -27.61 9.74
N ILE A 390 -23.08 -26.59 8.90
CA ILE A 390 -23.53 -26.61 7.50
C ILE A 390 -22.54 -27.50 6.75
N PRO A 391 -23.00 -28.54 6.03
CA PRO A 391 -22.11 -29.44 5.32
C PRO A 391 -21.26 -28.73 4.25
N GLU A 392 -20.05 -29.23 3.96
CA GLU A 392 -19.20 -28.70 2.90
C GLU A 392 -19.92 -28.74 1.53
N GLY A 393 -19.91 -27.61 0.81
CA GLY A 393 -20.47 -27.48 -0.53
C GLY A 393 -21.85 -26.79 -0.61
N TYR A 394 -22.29 -26.18 0.49
CA TYR A 394 -23.53 -25.38 0.52
C TYR A 394 -23.19 -23.88 0.54
N GLU A 395 -23.91 -23.11 -0.29
CA GLU A 395 -23.81 -21.65 -0.29
C GLU A 395 -24.83 -21.05 0.68
N VAL A 396 -24.39 -20.15 1.55
CA VAL A 396 -25.25 -19.42 2.49
C VAL A 396 -25.47 -18.01 1.98
N ASN A 397 -26.73 -17.66 1.73
CA ASN A 397 -27.14 -16.33 1.30
C ASN A 397 -28.16 -15.73 2.27
N GLU A 398 -27.95 -14.47 2.70
CA GLU A 398 -28.90 -13.70 3.48
C GLU A 398 -29.51 -12.59 2.63
N ILE A 399 -30.83 -12.58 2.51
CA ILE A 399 -31.59 -11.48 1.90
C ILE A 399 -32.73 -11.12 2.85
N ASP A 400 -32.81 -9.87 3.28
CA ASP A 400 -33.89 -9.34 4.15
C ASP A 400 -34.14 -10.13 5.45
N GLN A 401 -33.08 -10.40 6.23
CA GLN A 401 -33.14 -11.18 7.50
C GLN A 401 -33.55 -12.67 7.29
N VAL A 402 -33.52 -13.17 6.09
CA VAL A 402 -33.75 -14.57 5.76
C VAL A 402 -32.46 -15.24 5.36
N ILE A 403 -32.02 -16.21 6.14
CA ILE A 403 -30.85 -17.03 5.80
C ILE A 403 -31.29 -18.08 4.80
N SER A 404 -30.65 -18.15 3.64
CA SER A 404 -30.85 -19.21 2.67
C SER A 404 -29.62 -20.09 2.54
N VAL A 405 -29.82 -21.39 2.72
CA VAL A 405 -28.81 -22.41 2.43
C VAL A 405 -29.15 -23.00 1.07
N THR A 406 -28.25 -22.88 0.10
CA THR A 406 -28.47 -23.31 -1.27
C THR A 406 -27.69 -24.58 -1.57
N MET A 407 -28.38 -25.59 -2.10
CA MET A 407 -27.80 -26.82 -2.60
C MET A 407 -28.08 -26.91 -4.11
N THR A 408 -27.08 -27.21 -4.91
CA THR A 408 -27.22 -27.45 -6.35
C THR A 408 -27.40 -28.94 -6.63
N VAL A 409 -28.43 -29.28 -7.42
CA VAL A 409 -28.77 -30.64 -7.82
C VAL A 409 -28.81 -30.76 -9.33
N ASP A 410 -27.97 -31.61 -9.89
CA ASP A 410 -27.86 -31.80 -11.33
C ASP A 410 -28.72 -32.99 -11.82
N PHE A 411 -29.19 -32.87 -13.04
CA PHE A 411 -30.01 -33.91 -13.69
C PHE A 411 -29.38 -34.37 -15.00
N GLN A 412 -29.67 -35.61 -15.38
CA GLN A 412 -29.32 -36.08 -16.71
C GLN A 412 -29.99 -35.21 -17.78
N LYS A 413 -29.34 -35.06 -18.94
CA LYS A 413 -29.83 -34.24 -20.03
C LYS A 413 -31.27 -34.61 -20.42
N ASP A 414 -32.14 -33.60 -20.61
CA ASP A 414 -33.55 -33.72 -20.97
C ASP A 414 -34.37 -34.73 -20.11
N SER A 415 -33.96 -34.89 -18.85
CA SER A 415 -34.54 -35.88 -17.95
C SER A 415 -34.79 -35.31 -16.55
N THR A 416 -35.60 -35.98 -15.75
CA THR A 416 -35.81 -35.81 -14.33
C THR A 416 -35.05 -36.85 -13.51
N ILE A 417 -34.15 -37.62 -14.14
CA ILE A 417 -33.29 -38.59 -13.46
C ILE A 417 -32.11 -37.87 -12.85
N LEU A 418 -31.91 -38.05 -11.57
CA LEU A 418 -30.78 -37.52 -10.82
C LEU A 418 -29.46 -38.12 -11.31
N THR A 419 -28.40 -37.35 -11.34
CA THR A 419 -27.06 -37.89 -11.61
C THR A 419 -26.58 -38.75 -10.44
N PRO A 420 -25.73 -39.78 -10.66
CA PRO A 420 -25.25 -40.62 -9.58
C PRO A 420 -24.54 -39.82 -8.47
N GLY A 421 -24.83 -40.14 -7.20
CA GLY A 421 -24.25 -39.47 -6.03
C GLY A 421 -25.08 -38.30 -5.48
N LEU A 422 -26.14 -37.87 -6.19
CA LEU A 422 -26.99 -36.78 -5.67
C LEU A 422 -28.03 -37.25 -4.65
N ASP A 423 -28.34 -38.53 -4.62
CA ASP A 423 -29.21 -39.11 -3.58
C ASP A 423 -28.60 -38.92 -2.19
N GLU A 424 -27.26 -39.01 -2.06
CA GLU A 424 -26.53 -38.75 -0.79
C GLU A 424 -26.63 -37.31 -0.39
N LYS A 425 -26.47 -36.35 -1.31
CA LYS A 425 -26.60 -34.90 -1.03
C LYS A 425 -28.05 -34.55 -0.61
N ILE A 426 -29.05 -35.12 -1.24
CA ILE A 426 -30.44 -34.89 -0.87
C ILE A 426 -30.75 -35.49 0.49
N LEU A 427 -30.16 -36.65 0.83
CA LEU A 427 -30.25 -37.26 2.12
C LEU A 427 -29.65 -36.36 3.19
N GLU A 428 -28.42 -35.87 3.00
CA GLU A 428 -27.71 -34.97 3.89
C GLU A 428 -28.52 -33.67 4.13
N PHE A 429 -29.06 -33.07 3.06
CA PHE A 429 -29.93 -31.92 3.19
C PHE A 429 -31.24 -32.23 3.93
N SER A 430 -31.75 -33.44 3.81
CA SER A 430 -32.91 -33.88 4.57
C SER A 430 -32.62 -33.97 6.07
N GLU A 431 -31.41 -34.43 6.45
CA GLU A 431 -30.96 -34.45 7.83
C GLU A 431 -30.80 -33.05 8.40
N TYR A 432 -30.24 -32.11 7.63
CA TYR A 432 -30.19 -30.71 8.00
C TYR A 432 -31.60 -30.15 8.26
N LEU A 433 -32.57 -30.42 7.38
CA LEU A 433 -33.95 -29.99 7.55
C LEU A 433 -34.65 -30.66 8.77
N LYS A 434 -34.30 -31.91 9.11
CA LYS A 434 -34.79 -32.58 10.31
C LYS A 434 -34.29 -31.93 11.60
N ASN A 435 -33.01 -31.57 11.59
CA ASN A 435 -32.35 -30.95 12.73
C ASN A 435 -32.78 -29.47 12.92
N ASN A 436 -33.36 -28.85 11.88
CA ASN A 436 -33.85 -27.46 11.91
C ASN A 436 -35.38 -27.42 11.57
N PRO A 437 -36.28 -27.72 12.48
CA PRO A 437 -37.71 -27.89 12.20
C PRO A 437 -38.44 -26.65 11.69
N ASP A 438 -37.93 -25.45 12.01
CA ASP A 438 -38.51 -24.17 11.61
C ASP A 438 -38.10 -23.71 10.20
N VAL A 439 -37.08 -24.35 9.60
CA VAL A 439 -36.60 -24.00 8.27
C VAL A 439 -37.54 -24.53 7.19
N LYS A 440 -37.90 -23.69 6.24
CA LYS A 440 -38.68 -24.05 5.02
C LYS A 440 -37.76 -24.08 3.82
N ALA A 441 -37.90 -25.07 2.93
CA ALA A 441 -37.11 -25.16 1.72
C ALA A 441 -37.91 -24.73 0.48
N LYS A 442 -37.33 -23.84 -0.32
CA LYS A 442 -37.81 -23.44 -1.64
C LYS A 442 -36.94 -24.09 -2.68
N ILE A 443 -37.50 -25.00 -3.48
CA ILE A 443 -36.79 -25.72 -4.52
C ILE A 443 -37.08 -25.03 -5.84
N VAL A 444 -36.02 -24.57 -6.54
CA VAL A 444 -36.17 -23.88 -7.84
C VAL A 444 -35.43 -24.69 -8.88
N GLY A 445 -36.16 -25.12 -9.93
CA GLY A 445 -35.56 -25.79 -11.05
C GLY A 445 -35.24 -24.84 -12.19
N HIS A 446 -34.09 -25.04 -12.81
CA HIS A 446 -33.63 -24.30 -13.99
C HIS A 446 -33.31 -25.26 -15.14
N THR A 447 -33.23 -24.75 -16.35
CA THR A 447 -32.77 -25.48 -17.54
C THR A 447 -31.84 -24.57 -18.35
N SER A 448 -30.90 -25.18 -19.09
CA SER A 448 -30.05 -24.43 -20.01
C SER A 448 -30.81 -23.98 -21.26
N LYS A 449 -30.36 -22.87 -21.87
CA LYS A 449 -30.86 -22.40 -23.16
C LYS A 449 -30.00 -22.98 -24.27
N GLU A 450 -30.55 -23.95 -25.04
CA GLU A 450 -29.92 -24.50 -26.23
C GLU A 450 -30.54 -23.90 -27.53
N ALA A 451 -29.91 -24.13 -28.69
CA ALA A 451 -30.28 -23.51 -29.95
C ALA A 451 -31.75 -23.79 -30.39
N PHE A 452 -32.35 -24.89 -29.94
CA PHE A 452 -33.73 -25.27 -30.23
C PHE A 452 -34.62 -25.31 -28.97
N SER A 453 -34.27 -24.60 -27.93
CA SER A 453 -35.02 -24.55 -26.67
C SER A 453 -36.43 -24.00 -26.88
N ARG A 454 -37.44 -24.73 -26.39
CA ARG A 454 -38.86 -24.33 -26.42
C ARG A 454 -39.26 -23.86 -25.02
N PRO A 455 -39.69 -22.57 -24.83
CA PRO A 455 -40.00 -22.04 -23.50
C PRO A 455 -41.00 -22.90 -22.69
N PRO A 456 -42.13 -23.35 -23.26
CA PRO A 456 -43.10 -24.17 -22.50
C PRO A 456 -42.52 -25.52 -22.05
N TYR A 457 -41.69 -26.15 -22.88
CA TYR A 457 -41.06 -27.43 -22.57
C TYR A 457 -40.04 -27.26 -21.41
N ASN A 458 -39.18 -26.26 -21.51
CA ASN A 458 -38.15 -25.99 -20.49
C ASN A 458 -38.78 -25.57 -19.14
N LEU A 459 -39.86 -24.80 -19.16
CA LEU A 459 -40.61 -24.47 -17.94
C LEU A 459 -41.23 -25.73 -17.30
N ALA A 460 -41.82 -26.62 -18.10
CA ALA A 460 -42.37 -27.88 -17.62
C ALA A 460 -41.28 -28.80 -17.07
N LEU A 461 -40.13 -28.95 -17.78
CA LEU A 461 -39.00 -29.77 -17.34
C LEU A 461 -38.38 -29.24 -16.04
N SER A 462 -38.15 -27.94 -15.94
CA SER A 462 -37.59 -27.35 -14.73
C SER A 462 -38.52 -27.53 -13.52
N LYS A 463 -39.82 -27.41 -13.74
CA LYS A 463 -40.82 -27.68 -12.69
C LYS A 463 -40.84 -29.15 -12.28
N ALA A 464 -40.78 -30.08 -13.23
CA ALA A 464 -40.73 -31.50 -12.96
C ALA A 464 -39.47 -31.92 -12.19
N ARG A 465 -38.32 -31.29 -12.48
CA ARG A 465 -37.06 -31.48 -11.74
C ARG A 465 -37.20 -30.99 -10.28
N ALA A 466 -37.75 -29.81 -10.07
CA ALA A 466 -38.00 -29.28 -8.74
C ALA A 466 -38.99 -30.14 -7.92
N ASP A 467 -40.04 -30.63 -8.59
CA ASP A 467 -41.00 -31.54 -7.95
C ASP A 467 -40.35 -32.90 -7.59
N LYS A 468 -39.43 -33.41 -8.45
CA LYS A 468 -38.70 -34.65 -8.16
C LYS A 468 -37.83 -34.54 -6.90
N VAL A 469 -37.07 -33.45 -6.73
CA VAL A 469 -36.30 -33.20 -5.49
C VAL A 469 -37.24 -33.08 -4.26
N LYS A 470 -38.36 -32.39 -4.42
CA LYS A 470 -39.37 -32.31 -3.36
C LYS A 470 -39.93 -33.70 -2.96
N GLU A 471 -40.20 -34.57 -3.94
CA GLU A 471 -40.66 -35.93 -3.68
C GLU A 471 -39.60 -36.74 -2.90
N GLU A 472 -38.34 -36.66 -3.27
CA GLU A 472 -37.26 -37.35 -2.57
C GLU A 472 -37.11 -36.83 -1.11
N LEU A 473 -37.16 -35.51 -0.89
CA LEU A 473 -37.13 -34.95 0.47
C LEU A 473 -38.31 -35.42 1.31
N ILE A 474 -39.52 -35.58 0.71
CA ILE A 474 -40.70 -36.13 1.42
C ILE A 474 -40.48 -37.61 1.76
N LYS A 475 -39.86 -38.40 0.85
CA LYS A 475 -39.47 -39.79 1.16
C LYS A 475 -38.52 -39.91 2.32
N TYR A 476 -37.58 -38.95 2.46
CA TYR A 476 -36.67 -38.88 3.59
C TYR A 476 -37.33 -38.29 4.87
N GLY A 477 -38.66 -38.07 4.87
CA GLY A 477 -39.44 -37.71 6.05
C GLY A 477 -39.62 -36.22 6.31
N ILE A 478 -39.38 -35.37 5.35
CA ILE A 478 -39.64 -33.93 5.51
C ILE A 478 -41.10 -33.62 5.21
N ASN A 479 -41.71 -32.82 6.11
CA ASN A 479 -43.13 -32.45 5.97
C ASN A 479 -43.40 -31.63 4.71
N LYS A 480 -44.35 -32.05 3.88
CA LYS A 480 -44.74 -31.39 2.63
C LYS A 480 -45.05 -29.88 2.79
N THR A 481 -45.54 -29.46 3.92
CA THR A 481 -45.89 -28.05 4.18
C THR A 481 -44.66 -27.16 4.32
N ARG A 482 -43.50 -27.73 4.54
CA ARG A 482 -42.20 -27.04 4.62
C ARG A 482 -41.50 -26.91 3.26
N LEU A 483 -42.02 -27.55 2.21
CA LEU A 483 -41.39 -27.67 0.90
C LEU A 483 -42.23 -26.98 -0.18
N SER A 484 -41.65 -26.05 -0.90
CA SER A 484 -42.22 -25.44 -2.09
C SER A 484 -41.33 -25.73 -3.32
N ALA A 485 -41.94 -26.02 -4.48
CA ALA A 485 -41.18 -26.32 -5.70
C ALA A 485 -41.67 -25.43 -6.85
N HIS A 486 -40.74 -24.82 -7.59
CA HIS A 486 -41.00 -23.91 -8.70
C HIS A 486 -40.07 -24.22 -9.87
N GLY A 487 -40.56 -24.05 -11.10
CA GLY A 487 -39.74 -24.10 -12.32
C GLY A 487 -39.58 -22.70 -12.89
N LYS A 488 -38.37 -22.34 -13.32
CA LYS A 488 -38.04 -21.06 -13.95
C LYS A 488 -37.63 -21.19 -15.43
N GLY A 489 -37.57 -22.43 -15.96
CA GLY A 489 -37.07 -22.66 -17.31
C GLY A 489 -35.63 -22.14 -17.45
N TYR A 490 -35.34 -21.48 -18.57
CA TYR A 490 -34.05 -20.86 -18.87
C TYR A 490 -34.06 -19.32 -18.75
N GLU A 491 -35.14 -18.73 -18.25
CA GLU A 491 -35.30 -17.27 -18.18
C GLU A 491 -34.46 -16.64 -17.05
N GLU A 492 -34.23 -17.39 -15.99
CA GLU A 492 -33.34 -16.98 -14.88
C GLU A 492 -32.19 -17.99 -14.76
N PRO A 493 -31.13 -17.88 -15.56
CA PRO A 493 -30.02 -18.83 -15.51
C PRO A 493 -29.17 -18.61 -14.25
N ILE A 494 -28.76 -19.72 -13.62
CA ILE A 494 -27.84 -19.73 -12.48
C ILE A 494 -26.36 -19.67 -12.91
N ALA A 495 -26.05 -19.97 -14.18
CA ALA A 495 -24.74 -19.89 -14.81
C ALA A 495 -24.83 -19.36 -16.24
N ASP A 496 -23.71 -18.92 -16.81
CA ASP A 496 -23.69 -18.35 -18.17
C ASP A 496 -24.02 -19.36 -19.26
N ASN A 497 -25.22 -19.26 -19.84
CA ASN A 497 -25.67 -20.09 -20.95
C ASN A 497 -24.84 -20.00 -22.24
N LEU A 498 -23.93 -19.04 -22.36
CA LEU A 498 -23.04 -18.89 -23.51
C LEU A 498 -21.84 -19.84 -23.44
N THR A 499 -21.45 -20.31 -22.26
CA THR A 499 -20.35 -21.26 -22.06
C THR A 499 -20.84 -22.70 -22.05
N LEU A 500 -19.97 -23.66 -22.42
CA LEU A 500 -20.31 -25.09 -22.35
C LEU A 500 -20.47 -25.53 -20.88
N GLU A 501 -19.63 -25.02 -19.99
CA GLU A 501 -19.64 -25.33 -18.57
C GLU A 501 -20.90 -24.80 -17.89
N GLY A 502 -21.30 -23.54 -18.17
CA GLY A 502 -22.53 -22.97 -17.64
C GLY A 502 -23.82 -23.58 -18.15
N ARG A 503 -23.78 -24.32 -19.29
CA ARG A 503 -24.94 -25.08 -19.79
C ARG A 503 -25.09 -26.46 -19.15
N VAL A 504 -24.04 -26.94 -18.49
CA VAL A 504 -24.05 -28.24 -17.80
C VAL A 504 -24.48 -28.07 -16.33
N GLN A 505 -24.29 -26.89 -15.75
CA GLN A 505 -24.84 -26.50 -14.45
C GLN A 505 -26.32 -26.12 -14.60
#